data_7da1e28dc2d71c320e37046af44e7e14
#
_entry.id   7da1e28dc2d71c320e37046af44e7e14
#
_cell.length_a   1.000
_cell.length_b   1.000
_cell.length_c   1.000
_cell.angle_alpha   90.00
_cell.angle_beta   90.00
_cell.angle_gamma   90.00
#
_symmetry.space_group_name_H-M   'P 1'
#
loop_
_entity.id
_entity.type
_entity.pdbx_description
1 polymer ?
#
loop_
_entity_poly.entity_id
_entity_poly.type
_entity_poly.pdbx_seq_one_letter_code
_entity_poly.pdbx_strand_id
1 'polypeptide(L)'
;MTLYDKLLKQQKEFDQKWLVSNIPRSQKKVCEKIPDLFEKKAFYKMKPRPCNHELAREYAYYEYCIKHVELDGLWLEFGVYNGASIKYLNSIKKKLKPDSKQVFHGFDSFEGLPEDWKGSVRTKKGDLKSIEVPSMPDTIFHKGWFKDTIPEFVKEYKDQCAFVHIDCDLYSSTVDVLENLSSQIVPGTVILFDELTGYDAWDIHEYKAF
;
A
#
# COMPACT_ATOMS: atom_id res chain seq x y z
N MET A 1 6.75 18.69 27.30
CA MET A 1 6.59 18.63 25.82
C MET A 1 7.95 18.32 25.25
N THR A 2 8.11 17.10 24.72
CA THR A 2 9.38 16.62 24.17
C THR A 2 9.72 17.32 22.84
N LEU A 3 10.96 17.21 22.38
CA LEU A 3 11.35 17.70 21.05
C LEU A 3 10.49 17.06 19.96
N TYR A 4 10.16 15.78 20.13
CA TYR A 4 9.26 15.03 19.24
C TYR A 4 7.86 15.67 19.18
N ASP A 5 7.26 16.03 20.32
CA ASP A 5 5.94 16.67 20.38
C ASP A 5 5.94 18.04 19.67
N LYS A 6 7.04 18.79 19.79
CA LYS A 6 7.21 20.09 19.10
C LYS A 6 7.30 19.90 17.59
N LEU A 7 8.09 18.94 17.13
CA LEU A 7 8.26 18.64 15.70
C LEU A 7 6.94 18.13 15.09
N LEU A 8 6.22 17.28 15.83
CA LEU A 8 4.91 16.78 15.41
C LEU A 8 3.86 17.90 15.31
N LYS A 9 3.88 18.86 16.23
CA LYS A 9 3.00 20.03 16.18
C LYS A 9 3.34 20.93 14.98
N GLN A 10 4.62 21.24 14.76
CA GLN A 10 5.07 22.03 13.61
C GLN A 10 4.73 21.34 12.30
N GLN A 11 4.89 20.01 12.22
CA GLN A 11 4.52 19.23 11.04
C GLN A 11 3.02 19.35 10.76
N LYS A 12 2.16 19.21 11.77
CA LYS A 12 0.70 19.35 11.63
C LYS A 12 0.28 20.74 11.15
N GLU A 13 0.85 21.82 11.73
CA GLU A 13 0.54 23.18 11.31
C GLU A 13 1.00 23.45 9.86
N PHE A 14 2.12 22.87 9.46
CA PHE A 14 2.63 22.95 8.11
C PHE A 14 1.74 22.20 7.12
N ASP A 15 1.36 20.96 7.46
CA ASP A 15 0.55 20.09 6.61
C ASP A 15 -0.85 20.68 6.37
N GLN A 16 -1.46 21.30 7.40
CA GLN A 16 -2.73 22.01 7.24
C GLN A 16 -2.62 23.21 6.30
N LYS A 17 -1.57 24.01 6.43
CA LYS A 17 -1.35 25.18 5.53
C LYS A 17 -1.06 24.75 4.10
N TRP A 18 -0.29 23.69 3.94
CA TRP A 18 0.07 23.17 2.61
C TRP A 18 -1.13 22.50 1.92
N LEU A 19 -1.91 21.71 2.66
CA LEU A 19 -3.15 21.10 2.19
C LEU A 19 -4.11 22.16 1.60
N VAL A 20 -4.32 23.27 2.31
CA VAL A 20 -5.25 24.32 1.87
C VAL A 20 -4.75 25.06 0.63
N SER A 21 -3.42 25.26 0.48
CA SER A 21 -2.86 26.11 -0.58
C SER A 21 -2.43 25.37 -1.87
N ASN A 22 -2.11 24.06 -1.79
CA ASN A 22 -1.47 23.33 -2.87
C ASN A 22 -2.15 22.01 -3.27
N ILE A 23 -3.38 21.75 -2.80
CA ILE A 23 -4.10 20.53 -3.17
C ILE A 23 -4.56 20.62 -4.63
N PRO A 24 -4.17 19.69 -5.52
CA PRO A 24 -4.77 19.55 -6.84
C PRO A 24 -6.29 19.46 -6.76
N ARG A 25 -7.01 19.94 -7.78
CA ARG A 25 -8.50 19.93 -7.80
C ARG A 25 -9.10 18.56 -7.50
N SER A 26 -8.46 17.49 -7.96
CA SER A 26 -8.83 16.10 -7.66
C SER A 26 -8.76 15.76 -6.17
N GLN A 27 -7.71 16.21 -5.48
CA GLN A 27 -7.53 15.96 -4.04
C GLN A 27 -8.43 16.83 -3.15
N LYS A 28 -8.90 18.00 -3.62
CA LYS A 28 -9.91 18.79 -2.89
C LYS A 28 -11.21 18.02 -2.68
N LYS A 29 -11.65 17.25 -3.69
CA LYS A 29 -12.84 16.38 -3.58
C LYS A 29 -12.68 15.28 -2.53
N VAL A 30 -11.44 14.76 -2.36
CA VAL A 30 -11.15 13.77 -1.29
C VAL A 30 -11.31 14.41 0.09
N CYS A 31 -10.71 15.59 0.30
CA CYS A 31 -10.79 16.30 1.58
C CYS A 31 -12.24 16.69 1.94
N GLU A 32 -13.04 17.05 0.93
CA GLU A 32 -14.45 17.39 1.13
C GLU A 32 -15.33 16.16 1.46
N LYS A 33 -15.02 15.00 0.90
CA LYS A 33 -15.77 13.75 1.10
C LYS A 33 -15.41 13.00 2.40
N ILE A 34 -14.22 13.23 2.96
CA ILE A 34 -13.71 12.46 4.11
C ILE A 34 -13.03 13.39 5.14
N PRO A 35 -13.75 14.37 5.71
CA PRO A 35 -13.16 15.26 6.71
C PRO A 35 -12.59 14.51 7.92
N ASP A 36 -13.27 13.46 8.38
CA ASP A 36 -12.87 12.67 9.56
C ASP A 36 -11.60 11.83 9.36
N LEU A 37 -11.25 11.46 8.13
CA LEU A 37 -10.05 10.69 7.84
C LEU A 37 -8.78 11.51 8.12
N PHE A 38 -8.81 12.81 7.85
CA PHE A 38 -7.71 13.73 8.16
C PHE A 38 -7.61 14.00 9.66
N GLU A 39 -8.72 14.06 10.39
CA GLU A 39 -8.73 14.23 11.85
C GLU A 39 -8.26 12.97 12.59
N LYS A 40 -8.53 11.77 12.06
CA LYS A 40 -8.20 10.47 12.68
C LYS A 40 -6.77 9.98 12.45
N LYS A 41 -5.87 10.81 11.93
CA LYS A 41 -4.44 10.48 11.70
C LYS A 41 -4.18 9.36 10.66
N ALA A 42 -5.17 8.96 9.86
CA ALA A 42 -5.02 7.89 8.89
C ALA A 42 -4.22 8.30 7.63
N PHE A 43 -4.08 9.60 7.36
CA PHE A 43 -3.37 10.11 6.19
C PHE A 43 -2.23 11.06 6.59
N TYR A 44 -1.03 10.55 6.67
CA TYR A 44 0.15 11.39 6.62
C TYR A 44 0.61 11.51 5.17
N LYS A 45 0.23 12.59 4.50
CA LYS A 45 0.88 12.98 3.27
C LYS A 45 2.25 13.53 3.63
N MET A 46 3.27 12.70 3.53
CA MET A 46 4.65 13.18 3.66
C MET A 46 4.90 14.24 2.58
N LYS A 47 5.53 15.35 2.97
CA LYS A 47 6.01 16.34 2.03
C LYS A 47 6.86 15.65 0.98
N PRO A 48 6.58 15.83 -0.33
CA PRO A 48 7.59 15.50 -1.31
C PRO A 48 8.82 16.35 -0.98
N ARG A 49 9.91 15.72 -0.58
CA ARG A 49 11.21 16.38 -0.67
C ARG A 49 11.38 16.77 -2.14
N PRO A 50 11.94 17.94 -2.46
CA PRO A 50 12.28 18.27 -3.82
C PRO A 50 13.43 17.36 -4.27
N CYS A 51 13.09 16.16 -4.66
CA CYS A 51 13.99 15.22 -5.31
C CYS A 51 13.37 14.87 -6.65
N ASN A 52 14.17 14.94 -7.68
CA ASN A 52 13.76 14.79 -9.08
C ASN A 52 13.36 13.35 -9.47
N HIS A 53 13.02 12.47 -8.52
CA HIS A 53 12.67 11.08 -8.77
C HIS A 53 11.39 10.67 -8.03
N GLU A 54 10.40 10.21 -8.75
CA GLU A 54 9.17 9.58 -8.23
C GLU A 54 9.49 8.47 -7.22
N LEU A 55 10.46 7.62 -7.55
CA LEU A 55 11.00 6.57 -6.69
C LEU A 55 11.36 7.04 -5.27
N ALA A 56 11.94 8.22 -5.09
CA ALA A 56 12.33 8.69 -3.76
C ALA A 56 11.13 9.10 -2.89
N ARG A 57 9.95 9.34 -3.49
CA ARG A 57 8.70 9.59 -2.75
C ARG A 57 8.10 8.29 -2.22
N GLU A 58 8.00 7.29 -3.07
CA GLU A 58 7.50 5.94 -2.72
C GLU A 58 8.33 5.35 -1.58
N TYR A 59 9.63 5.43 -1.68
CA TYR A 59 10.56 4.94 -0.65
C TYR A 59 10.37 5.57 0.73
N ALA A 60 10.01 6.85 0.79
CA ALA A 60 9.74 7.52 2.04
C ALA A 60 8.44 7.01 2.71
N TYR A 61 7.42 6.66 1.91
CA TYR A 61 6.19 6.06 2.44
C TYR A 61 6.42 4.64 2.94
N TYR A 62 7.18 3.84 2.22
CA TYR A 62 7.54 2.47 2.61
C TYR A 62 8.29 2.47 3.95
N GLU A 63 9.32 3.32 4.08
CA GLU A 63 10.10 3.44 5.32
C GLU A 63 9.20 3.90 6.48
N TYR A 64 8.33 4.88 6.25
CA TYR A 64 7.38 5.36 7.25
C TYR A 64 6.43 4.25 7.71
N CYS A 65 5.77 3.55 6.79
CA CYS A 65 4.85 2.48 7.11
C CYS A 65 5.53 1.34 7.87
N ILE A 66 6.65 0.83 7.36
CA ILE A 66 7.39 -0.27 8.00
C ILE A 66 7.87 0.10 9.40
N LYS A 67 8.28 1.34 9.63
CA LYS A 67 8.68 1.82 10.94
C LYS A 67 7.56 1.69 11.98
N HIS A 68 6.31 1.87 11.55
CA HIS A 68 5.14 1.83 12.42
C HIS A 68 4.49 0.44 12.54
N VAL A 69 5.04 -0.58 11.91
CA VAL A 69 4.61 -1.96 12.15
C VAL A 69 5.08 -2.40 13.54
N GLU A 70 4.13 -2.60 14.45
CA GLU A 70 4.38 -3.06 15.83
C GLU A 70 3.95 -4.51 16.04
N LEU A 71 3.02 -5.00 15.22
CA LEU A 71 2.55 -6.38 15.28
C LEU A 71 3.60 -7.34 14.75
N ASP A 72 3.72 -8.50 15.42
CA ASP A 72 4.32 -9.68 14.79
C ASP A 72 3.25 -10.39 13.96
N GLY A 73 3.61 -10.85 12.76
CA GLY A 73 2.67 -11.46 11.84
C GLY A 73 3.11 -11.42 10.40
N LEU A 74 2.15 -11.61 9.49
CA LEU A 74 2.37 -11.75 8.06
C LEU A 74 2.73 -10.41 7.40
N TRP A 75 3.62 -10.48 6.40
CA TRP A 75 4.04 -9.37 5.56
C TRP A 75 3.65 -9.68 4.12
N LEU A 76 2.68 -8.94 3.59
CA LEU A 76 2.00 -9.27 2.34
C LEU A 76 2.10 -8.11 1.34
N GLU A 77 2.21 -8.45 0.04
CA GLU A 77 2.06 -7.52 -1.07
C GLU A 77 1.15 -8.13 -2.13
N PHE A 78 0.18 -7.35 -2.60
CA PHE A 78 -0.78 -7.70 -3.63
C PHE A 78 -0.62 -6.80 -4.84
N GLY A 79 -0.21 -7.37 -5.97
CA GLY A 79 0.34 -6.71 -7.13
C GLY A 79 1.86 -6.63 -7.03
N VAL A 80 2.55 -7.54 -7.70
CA VAL A 80 4.03 -7.65 -7.63
C VAL A 80 4.68 -7.18 -8.92
N TYR A 81 4.03 -7.44 -10.06
CA TYR A 81 4.56 -7.16 -11.39
C TYR A 81 5.98 -7.72 -11.58
N ASN A 82 7.01 -6.86 -11.61
CA ASN A 82 8.40 -7.24 -11.76
C ASN A 82 9.17 -7.38 -10.43
N GLY A 83 8.51 -7.17 -9.29
CA GLY A 83 9.07 -7.32 -7.96
C GLY A 83 9.89 -6.15 -7.45
N ALA A 84 9.80 -4.97 -8.07
CA ALA A 84 10.58 -3.80 -7.64
C ALA A 84 10.18 -3.30 -6.25
N SER A 85 8.88 -3.13 -5.99
CA SER A 85 8.30 -2.68 -4.72
C SER A 85 8.61 -3.65 -3.59
N ILE A 86 8.29 -4.94 -3.73
CA ILE A 86 8.51 -5.95 -2.69
C ILE A 86 9.99 -6.14 -2.34
N LYS A 87 10.88 -6.04 -3.33
CA LYS A 87 12.33 -6.06 -3.11
C LYS A 87 12.77 -4.93 -2.21
N TYR A 88 12.24 -3.75 -2.44
CA TYR A 88 12.58 -2.57 -1.68
C TYR A 88 11.96 -2.60 -0.28
N LEU A 89 10.67 -2.95 -0.16
CA LEU A 89 10.00 -3.17 1.11
C LEU A 89 10.75 -4.18 1.98
N ASN A 90 11.20 -5.30 1.41
CA ASN A 90 11.98 -6.31 2.11
C ASN A 90 13.33 -5.77 2.59
N SER A 91 14.00 -4.93 1.79
CA SER A 91 15.25 -4.28 2.19
C SER A 91 15.08 -3.31 3.36
N ILE A 92 13.99 -2.54 3.37
CA ILE A 92 13.64 -1.64 4.48
C ILE A 92 13.28 -2.44 5.73
N LYS A 93 12.46 -3.49 5.57
CA LYS A 93 12.10 -4.39 6.68
C LYS A 93 13.35 -4.95 7.35
N LYS A 94 14.31 -5.48 6.59
CA LYS A 94 15.57 -5.99 7.13
C LYS A 94 16.36 -4.95 7.92
N LYS A 95 16.32 -3.69 7.45
CA LYS A 95 16.99 -2.56 8.10
C LYS A 95 16.32 -2.13 9.40
N LEU A 96 14.99 -2.03 9.38
CA LEU A 96 14.20 -1.43 10.48
C LEU A 96 13.68 -2.46 11.48
N LYS A 97 13.52 -3.71 11.07
CA LYS A 97 12.99 -4.83 11.86
C LYS A 97 13.94 -6.05 11.74
N PRO A 98 15.22 -5.92 12.14
CA PRO A 98 16.22 -6.97 11.92
C PRO A 98 15.90 -8.28 12.65
N ASP A 99 15.13 -8.21 13.74
CA ASP A 99 14.73 -9.38 14.54
C ASP A 99 13.52 -10.12 13.95
N SER A 100 12.80 -9.52 12.98
CA SER A 100 11.67 -10.17 12.33
C SER A 100 12.15 -11.30 11.41
N LYS A 101 11.75 -12.53 11.73
CA LYS A 101 12.03 -13.73 10.93
C LYS A 101 10.99 -14.01 9.85
N GLN A 102 9.90 -13.24 9.82
CA GLN A 102 8.85 -13.39 8.82
C GLN A 102 9.37 -13.06 7.43
N VAL A 103 8.96 -13.83 6.44
CA VAL A 103 9.23 -13.57 5.04
C VAL A 103 8.13 -12.68 4.44
N PHE A 104 8.40 -12.04 3.31
CA PHE A 104 7.36 -11.42 2.51
C PHE A 104 6.62 -12.47 1.67
N HIS A 105 5.31 -12.32 1.54
CA HIS A 105 4.50 -13.07 0.60
C HIS A 105 3.97 -12.10 -0.46
N GLY A 106 4.37 -12.30 -1.71
CA GLY A 106 3.93 -11.51 -2.86
C GLY A 106 2.91 -12.28 -3.69
N PHE A 107 1.78 -11.66 -3.99
CA PHE A 107 0.68 -12.23 -4.75
C PHE A 107 0.51 -11.50 -6.08
N ASP A 108 0.47 -12.22 -7.17
CA ASP A 108 0.21 -11.69 -8.50
C ASP A 108 -0.21 -12.80 -9.45
N SER A 109 -1.04 -12.48 -10.42
CA SER A 109 -1.34 -13.42 -11.52
C SER A 109 -0.14 -13.60 -12.44
N PHE A 110 0.70 -12.56 -12.56
CA PHE A 110 1.75 -12.40 -13.58
C PHE A 110 1.21 -12.46 -15.02
N GLU A 111 -0.12 -12.39 -15.17
CA GLU A 111 -0.83 -12.36 -16.45
C GLU A 111 -1.32 -10.96 -16.83
N GLY A 112 -1.10 -9.98 -15.95
CA GLY A 112 -1.54 -8.60 -16.07
C GLY A 112 -2.94 -8.38 -15.48
N LEU A 113 -3.49 -7.18 -15.71
CA LEU A 113 -4.78 -6.79 -15.14
C LEU A 113 -5.92 -7.67 -15.65
N PRO A 114 -6.87 -8.07 -14.77
CA PRO A 114 -8.04 -8.88 -15.17
C PRO A 114 -9.04 -8.10 -16.01
N GLU A 115 -9.05 -6.79 -15.92
CA GLU A 115 -9.96 -5.87 -16.62
C GLU A 115 -9.30 -4.52 -16.92
N ASP A 116 -9.97 -3.65 -17.69
CA ASP A 116 -9.47 -2.31 -17.96
C ASP A 116 -9.49 -1.45 -16.71
N TRP A 117 -8.39 -0.74 -16.44
CA TRP A 117 -8.31 0.21 -15.34
C TRP A 117 -9.03 1.51 -15.71
N LYS A 118 -10.23 1.71 -15.16
CA LYS A 118 -11.02 2.93 -15.39
C LYS A 118 -10.34 4.14 -14.73
N GLY A 119 -10.20 5.23 -15.49
CA GLY A 119 -9.45 6.42 -15.05
C GLY A 119 -8.01 6.45 -15.54
N SER A 120 -7.46 5.31 -15.95
CA SER A 120 -6.24 5.27 -16.74
C SER A 120 -6.60 5.14 -18.23
N VAL A 121 -6.24 6.14 -19.02
CA VAL A 121 -6.45 6.10 -20.49
C VAL A 121 -5.49 5.13 -21.18
N ARG A 122 -4.49 4.62 -20.50
CA ARG A 122 -3.39 3.84 -21.07
C ARG A 122 -3.37 2.39 -20.62
N THR A 123 -3.91 2.08 -19.44
CA THR A 123 -3.77 0.75 -18.83
C THR A 123 -5.02 -0.08 -19.07
N LYS A 124 -4.84 -1.20 -19.73
CA LYS A 124 -5.89 -2.10 -20.21
C LYS A 124 -5.76 -3.49 -19.61
N LYS A 125 -6.82 -4.28 -19.75
CA LYS A 125 -6.77 -5.72 -19.46
C LYS A 125 -5.54 -6.37 -20.10
N GLY A 126 -4.77 -7.12 -19.32
CA GLY A 126 -3.54 -7.78 -19.74
C GLY A 126 -2.29 -6.91 -19.70
N ASP A 127 -2.41 -5.59 -19.45
CA ASP A 127 -1.24 -4.76 -19.16
C ASP A 127 -0.67 -5.11 -17.78
N LEU A 128 0.53 -4.64 -17.49
CA LEU A 128 1.30 -4.98 -16.28
C LEU A 128 1.58 -6.50 -16.14
N LYS A 129 1.63 -7.20 -17.27
CA LYS A 129 2.05 -8.60 -17.31
C LYS A 129 3.55 -8.71 -17.08
N SER A 130 3.97 -9.61 -16.18
CA SER A 130 5.38 -9.98 -16.04
C SER A 130 5.73 -11.22 -16.86
N ILE A 131 6.92 -11.23 -17.45
CA ILE A 131 7.40 -12.38 -18.23
C ILE A 131 7.75 -13.55 -17.32
N GLU A 132 8.31 -13.23 -16.14
CA GLU A 132 8.78 -14.24 -15.17
C GLU A 132 8.32 -13.87 -13.76
N VAL A 133 8.06 -14.91 -12.97
CA VAL A 133 7.86 -14.73 -11.51
C VAL A 133 9.19 -14.35 -10.90
N PRO A 134 9.29 -13.23 -10.18
CA PRO A 134 10.53 -12.85 -9.53
C PRO A 134 11.03 -13.91 -8.55
N SER A 135 12.35 -13.96 -8.35
CA SER A 135 12.96 -14.80 -7.32
C SER A 135 13.89 -13.95 -6.47
N MET A 136 13.65 -13.94 -5.17
CA MET A 136 14.50 -13.19 -4.24
C MET A 136 14.51 -13.82 -2.84
N PRO A 137 15.58 -13.60 -2.07
CA PRO A 137 15.68 -14.11 -0.70
C PRO A 137 14.57 -13.58 0.20
N ASP A 138 14.13 -14.39 1.15
CA ASP A 138 13.15 -14.07 2.18
C ASP A 138 11.82 -13.55 1.60
N THR A 139 11.45 -14.08 0.44
CA THR A 139 10.18 -13.76 -0.25
C THR A 139 9.62 -15.02 -0.90
N ILE A 140 8.34 -15.26 -0.68
CA ILE A 140 7.58 -16.35 -1.31
C ILE A 140 6.55 -15.72 -2.25
N PHE A 141 6.51 -16.17 -3.50
CA PHE A 141 5.56 -15.69 -4.49
C PHE A 141 4.43 -16.69 -4.70
N HIS A 142 3.19 -16.18 -4.65
CA HIS A 142 1.96 -16.89 -4.89
C HIS A 142 1.41 -16.49 -6.26
N LYS A 143 1.72 -17.31 -7.28
CA LYS A 143 1.27 -17.06 -8.64
C LYS A 143 -0.18 -17.50 -8.84
N GLY A 144 -1.03 -16.59 -9.25
CA GLY A 144 -2.45 -16.83 -9.59
C GLY A 144 -3.33 -15.64 -9.23
N TRP A 145 -4.60 -15.76 -9.58
CA TRP A 145 -5.59 -14.73 -9.23
C TRP A 145 -5.85 -14.71 -7.73
N PHE A 146 -6.05 -13.54 -7.15
CA PHE A 146 -6.23 -13.36 -5.70
C PHE A 146 -7.38 -14.21 -5.15
N LYS A 147 -8.51 -14.27 -5.85
CA LYS A 147 -9.66 -15.11 -5.48
C LYS A 147 -9.35 -16.59 -5.33
N ASP A 148 -8.29 -17.07 -5.98
CA ASP A 148 -7.87 -18.47 -5.96
C ASP A 148 -6.72 -18.69 -4.96
N THR A 149 -5.76 -17.78 -4.91
CA THR A 149 -4.53 -17.93 -4.11
C THR A 149 -4.70 -17.53 -2.65
N ILE A 150 -5.46 -16.47 -2.34
CA ILE A 150 -5.62 -16.01 -0.96
C ILE A 150 -6.40 -17.01 -0.09
N PRO A 151 -7.53 -17.61 -0.55
CA PRO A 151 -8.22 -18.62 0.23
C PRO A 151 -7.35 -19.83 0.61
N GLU A 152 -6.45 -20.27 -0.26
CA GLU A 152 -5.51 -21.35 0.07
C GLU A 152 -4.42 -20.87 1.04
N PHE A 153 -3.89 -19.67 0.82
CA PHE A 153 -2.91 -19.05 1.71
C PHE A 153 -3.44 -18.93 3.14
N VAL A 154 -4.64 -18.42 3.35
CA VAL A 154 -5.22 -18.24 4.71
C VAL A 154 -5.58 -19.56 5.38
N LYS A 155 -5.64 -20.69 4.66
CA LYS A 155 -5.75 -22.03 5.26
C LYS A 155 -4.43 -22.49 5.86
N GLU A 156 -3.32 -22.13 5.22
CA GLU A 156 -1.96 -22.53 5.63
C GLU A 156 -1.38 -21.57 6.69
N TYR A 157 -1.50 -20.26 6.44
CA TYR A 157 -0.95 -19.21 7.30
C TYR A 157 -2.05 -18.59 8.15
N LYS A 158 -2.00 -18.85 9.47
CA LYS A 158 -3.07 -18.45 10.43
C LYS A 158 -2.75 -17.20 11.22
N ASP A 159 -1.54 -16.67 11.08
CA ASP A 159 -1.11 -15.47 11.79
C ASP A 159 -1.89 -14.23 11.33
N GLN A 160 -1.98 -13.24 12.20
CA GLN A 160 -2.49 -11.91 11.86
C GLN A 160 -1.57 -11.22 10.85
N CYS A 161 -2.12 -10.29 10.08
CA CYS A 161 -1.33 -9.43 9.21
C CYS A 161 -0.63 -8.34 10.02
N ALA A 162 0.69 -8.25 9.89
CA ALA A 162 1.46 -7.15 10.44
C ALA A 162 1.54 -5.98 9.45
N PHE A 163 1.77 -6.31 8.17
CA PHE A 163 1.89 -5.34 7.08
C PHE A 163 1.22 -5.86 5.82
N VAL A 164 0.44 -5.03 5.16
CA VAL A 164 -0.22 -5.32 3.89
C VAL A 164 0.02 -4.16 2.93
N HIS A 165 0.65 -4.43 1.80
CA HIS A 165 0.78 -3.50 0.68
C HIS A 165 -0.23 -3.89 -0.41
N ILE A 166 -1.13 -2.99 -0.74
CA ILE A 166 -2.13 -3.14 -1.79
C ILE A 166 -1.71 -2.24 -2.95
N ASP A 167 -1.30 -2.87 -4.04
CA ASP A 167 -0.80 -2.26 -5.28
C ASP A 167 -1.40 -3.05 -6.45
N CYS A 168 -2.73 -3.11 -6.47
CA CYS A 168 -3.46 -3.96 -7.41
C CYS A 168 -4.51 -3.21 -8.23
N ASP A 169 -4.47 -1.85 -8.19
CA ASP A 169 -5.14 -0.90 -9.06
C ASP A 169 -6.69 -0.94 -9.01
N LEU A 170 -7.28 -2.12 -9.01
CA LEU A 170 -8.68 -2.33 -9.33
C LEU A 170 -9.55 -2.58 -8.11
N TYR A 171 -10.79 -2.10 -8.18
CA TYR A 171 -11.80 -2.38 -7.17
C TYR A 171 -11.99 -3.87 -6.92
N SER A 172 -12.15 -4.66 -8.00
CA SER A 172 -12.37 -6.11 -7.91
C SER A 172 -11.21 -6.83 -7.22
N SER A 173 -9.98 -6.48 -7.57
CA SER A 173 -8.76 -7.05 -6.99
C SER A 173 -8.63 -6.69 -5.50
N THR A 174 -8.89 -5.42 -5.15
CA THR A 174 -8.82 -4.94 -3.76
C THR A 174 -9.90 -5.58 -2.88
N VAL A 175 -11.11 -5.78 -3.41
CA VAL A 175 -12.18 -6.51 -2.71
C VAL A 175 -11.75 -7.95 -2.43
N ASP A 176 -11.22 -8.66 -3.43
CA ASP A 176 -10.71 -10.03 -3.23
C ASP A 176 -9.67 -10.09 -2.09
N VAL A 177 -8.77 -9.10 -2.01
CA VAL A 177 -7.77 -9.01 -0.95
C VAL A 177 -8.43 -8.78 0.43
N LEU A 178 -9.22 -7.72 0.55
CA LEU A 178 -9.78 -7.30 1.85
C LEU A 178 -10.79 -8.31 2.42
N GLU A 179 -11.65 -8.88 1.58
CA GLU A 179 -12.62 -9.88 2.03
C GLU A 179 -11.94 -11.17 2.50
N ASN A 180 -10.97 -11.70 1.74
CA ASN A 180 -10.31 -12.94 2.10
C ASN A 180 -9.35 -12.79 3.30
N LEU A 181 -8.79 -11.59 3.54
CA LEU A 181 -7.94 -11.32 4.69
C LEU A 181 -8.69 -10.74 5.89
N SER A 182 -10.00 -10.57 5.82
CA SER A 182 -10.80 -9.85 6.83
C SER A 182 -10.61 -10.36 8.26
N SER A 183 -10.38 -11.65 8.45
CA SER A 183 -10.14 -12.24 9.77
C SER A 183 -8.70 -12.09 10.27
N GLN A 184 -7.76 -11.76 9.41
CA GLN A 184 -6.34 -11.61 9.73
C GLN A 184 -5.91 -10.14 9.80
N ILE A 185 -6.70 -9.23 9.24
CA ILE A 185 -6.53 -7.79 9.42
C ILE A 185 -7.14 -7.42 10.79
N VAL A 186 -6.28 -7.00 11.70
CA VAL A 186 -6.65 -6.70 13.09
C VAL A 186 -6.22 -5.28 13.48
N PRO A 187 -6.72 -4.71 14.59
CA PRO A 187 -6.23 -3.43 15.08
C PRO A 187 -4.71 -3.45 15.27
N GLY A 188 -4.00 -2.55 14.59
CA GLY A 188 -2.54 -2.48 14.55
C GLY A 188 -1.90 -3.00 13.26
N THR A 189 -2.67 -3.70 12.39
CA THR A 189 -2.23 -4.00 11.03
C THR A 189 -1.94 -2.69 10.29
N VAL A 190 -0.76 -2.58 9.70
CA VAL A 190 -0.42 -1.45 8.82
C VAL A 190 -0.79 -1.81 7.39
N ILE A 191 -1.70 -1.04 6.79
CA ILE A 191 -2.09 -1.19 5.38
C ILE A 191 -1.55 0.00 4.61
N LEU A 192 -0.81 -0.27 3.56
CA LEU A 192 -0.33 0.71 2.59
C LEU A 192 -1.05 0.47 1.25
N PHE A 193 -1.76 1.47 0.77
CA PHE A 193 -2.34 1.49 -0.57
C PHE A 193 -1.46 2.34 -1.48
N ASP A 194 -1.17 1.85 -2.67
CA ASP A 194 -0.39 2.61 -3.65
C ASP A 194 -1.22 3.74 -4.26
N GLU A 195 -2.45 3.45 -4.64
CA GLU A 195 -3.31 4.37 -5.38
C GLU A 195 -4.67 4.63 -4.70
N LEU A 196 -4.70 4.72 -3.38
CA LEU A 196 -5.96 4.99 -2.68
C LEU A 196 -6.64 6.28 -3.16
N THR A 197 -5.86 7.31 -3.52
CA THR A 197 -6.36 8.63 -3.92
C THR A 197 -5.38 9.36 -4.84
N GLY A 198 -5.87 10.38 -5.56
CA GLY A 198 -4.97 11.35 -6.21
C GLY A 198 -4.88 11.24 -7.73
N TYR A 199 -5.65 10.37 -8.35
CA TYR A 199 -5.78 10.21 -9.81
C TYR A 199 -7.25 10.29 -10.24
N ASP A 200 -7.52 10.30 -11.54
CA ASP A 200 -8.91 10.32 -12.03
C ASP A 200 -9.60 8.99 -11.75
N ALA A 201 -10.85 9.05 -11.26
CA ALA A 201 -11.66 7.89 -10.88
C ALA A 201 -11.12 7.07 -9.68
N TRP A 202 -10.24 7.63 -8.83
CA TRP A 202 -9.74 7.00 -7.62
C TRP A 202 -10.88 6.49 -6.70
N ASP A 203 -12.03 7.18 -6.70
CA ASP A 203 -13.18 6.90 -5.84
C ASP A 203 -14.01 5.67 -6.25
N ILE A 204 -13.65 4.98 -7.33
CA ILE A 204 -14.31 3.75 -7.78
C ILE A 204 -13.42 2.50 -7.72
N HIS A 205 -12.18 2.62 -7.27
CA HIS A 205 -11.20 1.53 -7.16
C HIS A 205 -10.84 1.18 -5.71
N GLU A 206 -9.58 1.23 -5.31
CA GLU A 206 -9.11 0.85 -3.98
C GLU A 206 -9.87 1.55 -2.86
N TYR A 207 -10.10 2.86 -3.01
CA TYR A 207 -10.87 3.63 -2.04
C TYR A 207 -12.30 3.13 -1.84
N LYS A 208 -12.98 2.72 -2.92
CA LYS A 208 -14.34 2.18 -2.84
C LYS A 208 -14.37 0.81 -2.16
N ALA A 209 -13.32 0.01 -2.35
CA ALA A 209 -13.20 -1.32 -1.77
C ALA A 209 -12.93 -1.25 -0.26
N PHE A 210 -12.12 -0.28 0.19
CA PHE A 210 -11.82 0.01 1.58
C PHE A 210 -12.96 0.75 2.28
#